data_8a2712e50eae6f1aa34cdeb34d2964d2
#
_entry.id   8a2712e50eae6f1aa34cdeb34d2964d2
#
_cell.length_a   1.000
_cell.length_b   1.000
_cell.length_c   1.000
_cell.angle_alpha   90.00
_cell.angle_beta   90.00
_cell.angle_gamma   90.00
#
_symmetry.space_group_name_H-M   'P 1'
#
loop_
_entity.id
_entity.type
_entity.pdbx_description
1 polymer ?
#
loop_
_entity_poly.entity_id
_entity_poly.type
_entity_poly.pdbx_seq_one_letter_code
_entity_poly.pdbx_strand_id
1 'polypeptide(L)'
;TDLYVHAGLGKLFYDKDLNIPTVNEEMSRALFMSKKERKALSPLTDFLYGNDGPIWYRGLMREDPKYKPLVQDSLQMMLDRYMVKHILVGHTIFKDISTFYNGKVIAVNVDNKENRKKKRGRAVLIDNGVYYVVGDDGVQRKL
;
A
#
# COMPACT_ATOMS: atom_id res chain seq x y z
N THR A 1 -9.64 -1.01 12.26
CA THR A 1 -9.37 0.12 11.33
C THR A 1 -8.14 -0.20 10.52
N ASP A 2 -8.18 0.08 9.22
CA ASP A 2 -7.12 -0.25 8.28
C ASP A 2 -6.69 0.99 7.51
N LEU A 3 -5.45 0.98 7.04
CA LEU A 3 -4.91 2.00 6.16
C LEU A 3 -4.83 1.43 4.74
N TYR A 4 -5.37 2.18 3.79
CA TYR A 4 -5.33 1.83 2.37
C TYR A 4 -4.35 2.76 1.66
N VAL A 5 -3.39 2.19 0.96
CA VAL A 5 -2.39 2.97 0.22
C VAL A 5 -2.05 2.30 -1.10
N HIS A 6 -1.80 3.10 -2.15
CA HIS A 6 -1.57 2.55 -3.49
C HIS A 6 -0.38 1.60 -3.55
N ALA A 7 0.81 2.02 -3.09
CA ALA A 7 2.01 1.18 -3.11
C ALA A 7 2.52 0.84 -1.72
N GLY A 8 2.68 1.81 -0.83
CA GLY A 8 3.13 1.57 0.53
C GLY A 8 3.66 2.81 1.22
N LEU A 9 4.00 2.67 2.50
CA LEU A 9 4.61 3.71 3.32
C LEU A 9 5.95 3.21 3.86
N GLY A 10 7.01 3.96 3.62
CA GLY A 10 8.37 3.64 4.05
C GLY A 10 8.83 4.45 5.25
N LYS A 11 10.06 4.16 5.71
CA LYS A 11 10.66 4.88 6.84
C LYS A 11 10.74 6.40 6.60
N LEU A 12 11.09 6.82 5.38
CA LEU A 12 11.15 8.26 5.05
C LEU A 12 9.79 8.95 5.17
N PHE A 13 8.69 8.26 4.87
CA PHE A 13 7.35 8.78 5.11
C PHE A 13 7.08 8.94 6.61
N TYR A 14 7.43 7.93 7.39
CA TYR A 14 7.29 7.96 8.85
C TYR A 14 8.09 9.10 9.48
N ASP A 15 9.35 9.27 9.07
CA ASP A 15 10.26 10.29 9.60
C ASP A 15 9.81 11.75 9.30
N LYS A 16 8.97 11.94 8.29
CA LYS A 16 8.39 13.25 7.97
C LYS A 16 7.22 13.65 8.86
N ASP A 17 6.79 12.78 9.75
CA ASP A 17 5.70 13.02 10.71
C ASP A 17 4.40 13.51 10.06
N LEU A 18 4.06 12.93 8.92
CA LEU A 18 2.90 13.34 8.12
C LEU A 18 1.61 12.72 8.67
N ASN A 19 0.54 13.51 8.75
CA ASN A 19 -0.80 12.98 9.00
C ASN A 19 -1.51 12.68 7.67
N ILE A 20 -2.40 11.69 7.68
CA ILE A 20 -3.07 11.21 6.47
C ILE A 20 -3.96 12.27 5.81
N PRO A 21 -4.76 13.07 6.54
CA PRO A 21 -5.54 14.16 5.93
C PRO A 21 -4.68 15.14 5.13
N THR A 22 -3.57 15.61 5.69
CA THR A 22 -2.63 16.53 4.98
C THR A 22 -2.04 15.88 3.72
N VAL A 23 -1.66 14.60 3.80
CA VAL A 23 -1.16 13.84 2.63
C VAL A 23 -2.22 13.77 1.53
N ASN A 24 -3.45 13.41 1.88
CA ASN A 24 -4.55 13.30 0.92
C ASN A 24 -4.87 14.66 0.27
N GLU A 25 -4.89 15.73 1.04
CA GLU A 25 -5.13 17.09 0.52
C GLU A 25 -4.03 17.51 -0.46
N GLU A 26 -2.75 17.35 -0.07
CA GLU A 26 -1.61 17.71 -0.91
C GLU A 26 -1.58 16.90 -2.21
N MET A 27 -1.82 15.59 -2.12
CA MET A 27 -1.85 14.74 -3.30
C MET A 27 -3.05 15.05 -4.20
N SER A 28 -4.22 15.31 -3.65
CA SER A 28 -5.41 15.71 -4.43
C SER A 28 -5.18 17.02 -5.19
N ARG A 29 -4.57 18.01 -4.53
CA ARG A 29 -4.21 19.30 -5.14
C ARG A 29 -3.28 19.15 -6.33
N ALA A 30 -2.32 18.23 -6.24
CA ALA A 30 -1.28 18.04 -7.25
C ALA A 30 -1.59 16.91 -8.25
N LEU A 31 -2.77 16.30 -8.19
CA LEU A 31 -3.09 15.10 -8.96
C LEU A 31 -2.88 15.25 -10.47
N PHE A 32 -3.31 16.36 -11.04
CA PHE A 32 -3.23 16.64 -12.48
C PHE A 32 -1.99 17.45 -12.89
N MET A 33 -1.10 17.75 -11.96
CA MET A 33 0.13 18.47 -12.25
C MET A 33 1.18 17.55 -12.89
N SER A 34 1.99 18.10 -13.77
CA SER A 34 3.18 17.44 -14.30
C SER A 34 4.23 17.23 -13.20
N LYS A 35 5.20 16.34 -13.43
CA LYS A 35 6.33 16.14 -12.51
C LYS A 35 7.08 17.44 -12.21
N LYS A 36 7.27 18.29 -13.24
CA LYS A 36 7.95 19.59 -13.09
C LYS A 36 7.17 20.53 -12.18
N GLU A 37 5.87 20.62 -12.37
CA GLU A 37 4.98 21.45 -11.54
C GLU A 37 4.95 20.98 -10.09
N ARG A 38 4.83 19.66 -9.85
CA ARG A 38 4.87 19.08 -8.50
C ARG A 38 6.17 19.41 -7.77
N LYS A 39 7.31 19.27 -8.46
CA LYS A 39 8.62 19.60 -7.90
C LYS A 39 8.75 21.09 -7.58
N ALA A 40 8.19 21.94 -8.42
CA ALA A 40 8.19 23.40 -8.21
C ALA A 40 7.22 23.83 -7.09
N LEU A 41 6.16 23.06 -6.85
CA LEU A 41 5.14 23.40 -5.86
C LEU A 41 5.68 23.29 -4.43
N SER A 42 6.23 22.15 -4.05
CA SER A 42 6.86 21.98 -2.74
C SER A 42 7.73 20.71 -2.67
N PRO A 43 8.72 20.66 -1.76
CA PRO A 43 9.47 19.44 -1.47
C PRO A 43 8.56 18.28 -1.00
N LEU A 44 7.48 18.59 -0.29
CA LEU A 44 6.52 17.59 0.16
C LEU A 44 5.80 16.94 -1.03
N THR A 45 5.31 17.74 -1.97
CA THR A 45 4.64 17.23 -3.17
C THR A 45 5.58 16.35 -4.00
N ASP A 46 6.81 16.79 -4.22
CA ASP A 46 7.84 16.03 -4.95
C ASP A 46 8.10 14.68 -4.26
N PHE A 47 8.21 14.66 -2.93
CA PHE A 47 8.36 13.44 -2.14
C PHE A 47 7.16 12.50 -2.28
N LEU A 48 5.94 13.00 -2.09
CA LEU A 48 4.71 12.19 -2.11
C LEU A 48 4.48 11.50 -3.46
N TYR A 49 4.88 12.12 -4.55
CA TYR A 49 4.81 11.56 -5.90
C TYR A 49 6.12 10.89 -6.35
N GLY A 50 7.15 10.87 -5.51
CA GLY A 50 8.45 10.26 -5.77
C GLY A 50 8.52 8.79 -5.40
N ASN A 51 9.69 8.18 -5.63
CA ASN A 51 9.91 6.74 -5.45
C ASN A 51 9.72 6.24 -4.00
N ASP A 52 9.93 7.11 -3.02
CA ASP A 52 9.74 6.82 -1.59
C ASP A 52 8.36 7.26 -1.07
N GLY A 53 7.53 7.81 -1.96
CA GLY A 53 6.18 8.25 -1.66
C GLY A 53 5.14 7.10 -1.76
N PRO A 54 3.90 7.37 -1.31
CA PRO A 54 2.87 6.34 -1.14
C PRO A 54 2.40 5.67 -2.43
N ILE A 55 2.68 6.24 -3.60
CA ILE A 55 2.29 5.65 -4.89
C ILE A 55 3.38 4.80 -5.56
N TRP A 56 4.63 4.84 -5.08
CA TRP A 56 5.74 4.12 -5.68
C TRP A 56 6.51 3.20 -4.73
N TYR A 57 6.49 3.46 -3.42
CA TYR A 57 7.27 2.71 -2.46
C TYR A 57 6.86 1.23 -2.40
N ARG A 58 7.84 0.31 -2.55
CA ARG A 58 7.60 -1.15 -2.59
C ARG A 58 8.24 -1.93 -1.45
N GLY A 59 8.89 -1.26 -0.50
CA GLY A 59 9.63 -1.91 0.57
C GLY A 59 8.78 -2.63 1.62
N LEU A 60 7.42 -2.54 1.55
CA LEU A 60 6.54 -3.40 2.33
C LEU A 60 6.38 -4.81 1.75
N MET A 61 6.78 -5.03 0.48
CA MET A 61 6.52 -6.27 -0.24
C MET A 61 7.77 -6.80 -0.97
N ARG A 62 8.86 -6.06 -0.94
CA ARG A 62 10.11 -6.38 -1.63
C ARG A 62 11.29 -6.26 -0.68
N GLU A 63 12.08 -7.32 -0.57
CA GLU A 63 13.24 -7.40 0.33
C GLU A 63 14.54 -6.86 -0.27
N ASP A 64 14.58 -6.64 -1.59
CA ASP A 64 15.74 -6.06 -2.28
C ASP A 64 16.08 -4.68 -1.66
N PRO A 65 17.33 -4.45 -1.23
CA PRO A 65 17.75 -3.20 -0.58
C PRO A 65 17.42 -1.92 -1.34
N LYS A 66 17.33 -1.97 -2.68
CA LYS A 66 16.93 -0.82 -3.51
C LYS A 66 15.52 -0.29 -3.19
N TYR A 67 14.65 -1.14 -2.64
CA TYR A 67 13.30 -0.76 -2.22
C TYR A 67 13.24 -0.30 -0.77
N LYS A 68 14.38 -0.26 -0.06
CA LYS A 68 14.47 0.20 1.34
C LYS A 68 13.42 -0.50 2.24
N PRO A 69 13.46 -1.84 2.35
CA PRO A 69 12.45 -2.58 3.10
C PRO A 69 12.39 -2.14 4.55
N LEU A 70 11.17 -2.08 5.11
CA LEU A 70 10.99 -1.84 6.53
C LEU A 70 11.35 -3.07 7.35
N VAL A 71 11.93 -2.85 8.52
CA VAL A 71 12.01 -3.87 9.57
C VAL A 71 10.69 -3.96 10.32
N GLN A 72 10.45 -5.12 10.96
CA GLN A 72 9.19 -5.42 11.65
C GLN A 72 8.80 -4.34 12.69
N ASP A 73 9.75 -3.89 13.49
CA ASP A 73 9.52 -2.88 14.52
C ASP A 73 9.13 -1.52 13.93
N SER A 74 9.75 -1.12 12.82
CA SER A 74 9.40 0.13 12.12
C SER A 74 7.98 0.09 11.54
N LEU A 75 7.55 -1.08 11.05
CA LEU A 75 6.16 -1.25 10.64
C LEU A 75 5.21 -1.11 11.83
N GLN A 76 5.53 -1.74 12.97
CA GLN A 76 4.68 -1.64 14.16
C GLN A 76 4.54 -0.18 14.63
N MET A 77 5.64 0.58 14.68
CA MET A 77 5.60 2.00 15.01
C MET A 77 4.70 2.80 14.06
N MET A 78 4.69 2.46 12.77
CA MET A 78 3.82 3.09 11.78
C MET A 78 2.34 2.75 12.01
N LEU A 79 2.02 1.49 12.29
CA LEU A 79 0.66 1.05 12.62
C LEU A 79 0.14 1.76 13.86
N ASP A 80 0.96 1.87 14.88
CA ASP A 80 0.61 2.53 16.15
C ASP A 80 0.36 4.03 15.96
N ARG A 81 1.23 4.70 15.18
CA ARG A 81 1.07 6.14 14.87
C ARG A 81 -0.27 6.43 14.20
N TYR A 82 -0.67 5.61 13.23
CA TYR A 82 -1.91 5.82 12.48
C TYR A 82 -3.12 5.11 13.11
N MET A 83 -2.93 4.45 14.26
CA MET A 83 -3.97 3.72 15.00
C MET A 83 -4.70 2.70 14.10
N VAL A 84 -3.94 1.96 13.29
CA VAL A 84 -4.46 0.96 12.36
C VAL A 84 -3.90 -0.43 12.67
N LYS A 85 -4.65 -1.47 12.29
CA LYS A 85 -4.24 -2.86 12.49
C LYS A 85 -3.51 -3.42 11.29
N HIS A 86 -3.92 -3.00 10.08
CA HIS A 86 -3.36 -3.50 8.83
C HIS A 86 -3.14 -2.34 7.84
N ILE A 87 -2.22 -2.58 6.91
CA ILE A 87 -2.03 -1.75 5.72
C ILE A 87 -2.37 -2.61 4.50
N LEU A 88 -3.37 -2.19 3.72
CA LEU A 88 -3.71 -2.79 2.45
C LEU A 88 -3.01 -2.03 1.33
N VAL A 89 -2.29 -2.77 0.47
CA VAL A 89 -1.45 -2.21 -0.59
C VAL A 89 -1.75 -2.83 -1.95
N GLY A 90 -1.62 -2.03 -3.00
CA GLY A 90 -1.70 -2.45 -4.39
C GLY A 90 -0.35 -2.36 -5.11
N HIS A 91 -0.35 -1.83 -6.34
CA HIS A 91 0.82 -1.49 -7.18
C HIS A 91 1.75 -2.66 -7.53
N THR A 92 2.20 -3.45 -6.57
CA THR A 92 3.06 -4.63 -6.80
C THR A 92 2.20 -5.85 -7.09
N ILE A 93 2.40 -6.46 -8.27
CA ILE A 93 1.56 -7.56 -8.77
C ILE A 93 2.03 -8.90 -8.18
N PHE A 94 1.07 -9.67 -7.67
CA PHE A 94 1.24 -11.05 -7.20
C PHE A 94 0.27 -12.00 -7.92
N LYS A 95 0.51 -13.30 -7.83
CA LYS A 95 -0.42 -14.31 -8.39
C LYS A 95 -1.70 -14.43 -7.58
N ASP A 96 -1.63 -14.23 -6.28
CA ASP A 96 -2.74 -14.29 -5.34
C ASP A 96 -2.59 -13.19 -4.29
N ILE A 97 -3.64 -12.95 -3.52
CA ILE A 97 -3.58 -12.09 -2.34
C ILE A 97 -2.47 -12.60 -1.44
N SER A 98 -1.57 -11.73 -1.07
CA SER A 98 -0.35 -12.08 -0.32
C SER A 98 -0.25 -11.26 0.95
N THR A 99 0.29 -11.84 2.00
CA THR A 99 0.48 -11.16 3.28
C THR A 99 1.95 -11.07 3.65
N PHE A 100 2.33 -10.01 4.33
CA PHE A 100 3.68 -9.75 4.82
C PHE A 100 3.61 -9.28 6.27
N TYR A 101 4.74 -9.30 6.98
CA TYR A 101 4.84 -8.84 8.37
C TYR A 101 3.82 -9.53 9.29
N ASN A 102 3.79 -10.86 9.24
CA ASN A 102 2.85 -11.67 10.03
C ASN A 102 1.38 -11.27 9.83
N GLY A 103 0.99 -11.00 8.57
CA GLY A 103 -0.37 -10.64 8.20
C GLY A 103 -0.73 -9.15 8.32
N LYS A 104 0.15 -8.30 8.85
CA LYS A 104 -0.12 -6.87 9.04
C LYS A 104 -0.15 -6.04 7.75
N VAL A 105 0.49 -6.54 6.70
CA VAL A 105 0.43 -5.95 5.35
C VAL A 105 -0.26 -6.94 4.43
N ILE A 106 -1.29 -6.49 3.72
CA ILE A 106 -2.09 -7.29 2.78
C ILE A 106 -1.94 -6.69 1.39
N ALA A 107 -1.29 -7.43 0.49
CA ALA A 107 -1.12 -7.04 -0.91
C ALA A 107 -2.30 -7.56 -1.74
N VAL A 108 -3.08 -6.63 -2.30
CA VAL A 108 -4.35 -6.92 -2.98
C VAL A 108 -4.25 -6.86 -4.52
N ASN A 109 -3.11 -6.46 -5.08
CA ASN A 109 -2.95 -6.36 -6.52
C ASN A 109 -2.54 -7.69 -7.12
N VAL A 110 -3.48 -8.36 -7.78
CA VAL A 110 -3.26 -9.61 -8.50
C VAL A 110 -3.13 -9.39 -10.01
N ASP A 111 -2.49 -10.32 -10.71
CA ASP A 111 -2.37 -10.28 -12.16
C ASP A 111 -3.74 -10.54 -12.83
N ASN A 112 -4.53 -9.50 -12.99
CA ASN A 112 -5.88 -9.57 -13.54
C ASN A 112 -5.91 -10.13 -14.97
N LYS A 113 -4.88 -9.86 -15.80
CA LYS A 113 -4.81 -10.35 -17.18
C LYS A 113 -4.68 -11.88 -17.22
N GLU A 114 -3.74 -12.42 -16.46
CA GLU A 114 -3.54 -13.87 -16.36
C GLU A 114 -4.66 -14.56 -15.56
N ASN A 115 -5.10 -13.93 -14.49
CA ASN A 115 -6.15 -14.49 -13.64
C ASN A 115 -7.50 -14.56 -14.36
N ARG A 116 -7.85 -13.58 -15.19
CA ARG A 116 -9.06 -13.61 -16.02
C ARG A 116 -9.04 -14.81 -16.98
N LYS A 117 -7.94 -15.05 -17.67
CA LYS A 117 -7.79 -16.20 -18.59
C LYS A 117 -7.97 -17.53 -17.88
N LYS A 118 -7.49 -17.63 -16.63
CA LYS A 118 -7.49 -18.85 -15.82
C LYS A 118 -8.72 -18.95 -14.92
N LYS A 119 -9.71 -18.05 -15.04
CA LYS A 119 -10.88 -17.97 -14.17
C LYS A 119 -10.47 -17.99 -12.68
N ARG A 120 -9.51 -17.16 -12.34
CA ARG A 120 -8.88 -17.08 -11.02
C ARG A 120 -8.86 -15.64 -10.51
N GLY A 121 -9.99 -14.95 -10.58
CA GLY A 121 -10.17 -13.65 -9.94
C GLY A 121 -9.98 -13.73 -8.42
N ARG A 122 -9.45 -12.68 -7.83
CA ARG A 122 -9.21 -12.61 -6.38
C ARG A 122 -9.60 -11.23 -5.87
N ALA A 123 -10.22 -11.22 -4.70
CA ALA A 123 -10.52 -10.02 -3.94
C ALA A 123 -10.26 -10.26 -2.45
N VAL A 124 -10.14 -9.19 -1.69
CA VAL A 124 -10.17 -9.25 -0.23
C VAL A 124 -11.55 -8.80 0.23
N LEU A 125 -12.21 -9.64 1.01
CA LEU A 125 -13.43 -9.30 1.74
C LEU A 125 -13.06 -9.07 3.21
N ILE A 126 -13.52 -7.96 3.76
CA ILE A 126 -13.39 -7.67 5.19
C ILE A 126 -14.81 -7.70 5.78
N ASP A 127 -15.07 -8.69 6.62
CA ASP A 127 -16.36 -8.84 7.28
C ASP A 127 -16.16 -8.93 8.80
N ASN A 128 -16.78 -8.01 9.53
CA ASN A 128 -16.70 -7.92 10.99
C ASN A 128 -15.26 -8.00 11.53
N GLY A 129 -14.30 -7.40 10.80
CA GLY A 129 -12.88 -7.39 11.18
C GLY A 129 -12.11 -8.68 10.88
N VAL A 130 -12.73 -9.62 10.17
CA VAL A 130 -12.11 -10.83 9.65
C VAL A 130 -11.83 -10.66 8.15
N TYR A 131 -10.65 -11.08 7.71
CA TYR A 131 -10.19 -10.92 6.34
C TYR A 131 -10.27 -12.23 5.59
N TYR A 132 -10.82 -12.20 4.39
CA TYR A 132 -10.97 -13.35 3.52
C TYR A 132 -10.43 -13.06 2.12
N VAL A 133 -9.80 -14.04 1.50
CA VAL A 133 -9.61 -14.06 0.06
C VAL A 133 -10.88 -14.65 -0.56
N VAL A 134 -11.45 -13.94 -1.53
CA VAL A 134 -12.63 -14.41 -2.28
C VAL A 134 -12.22 -14.67 -3.72
N GLY A 135 -12.54 -15.84 -4.24
CA GLY A 135 -12.39 -16.19 -5.64
C GLY A 135 -13.61 -15.81 -6.48
N ASP A 136 -13.47 -15.87 -7.80
CA ASP A 136 -14.58 -15.67 -8.76
C ASP A 136 -15.61 -16.83 -8.76
N ASP A 137 -15.28 -17.95 -8.12
CA ASP A 137 -16.19 -19.06 -7.80
C ASP A 137 -17.01 -18.81 -6.52
N GLY A 138 -16.80 -17.68 -5.84
CA GLY A 138 -17.45 -17.34 -4.57
C GLY A 138 -16.88 -18.04 -3.34
N VAL A 139 -15.85 -18.89 -3.50
CA VAL A 139 -15.19 -19.54 -2.36
C VAL A 139 -14.39 -18.53 -1.55
N GLN A 140 -14.57 -18.57 -0.24
CA GLN A 140 -13.89 -17.70 0.72
C GLN A 140 -12.84 -18.50 1.51
N ARG A 141 -11.65 -17.94 1.62
CA ARG A 141 -10.56 -18.48 2.43
C ARG A 141 -10.09 -17.39 3.41
N LYS A 142 -10.14 -17.68 4.70
CA LYS A 142 -9.63 -16.76 5.71
C LYS A 142 -8.13 -16.49 5.52
N LEU A 143 -7.74 -15.21 5.62
CA LEU A 143 -6.34 -14.77 5.64
C LEU A 143 -5.69 -15.01 7.00
#